data_50d08ae20c3e6a08dd6d857b666ec840
#
_entry.id   50d08ae20c3e6a08dd6d857b666ec840
#
_cell.length_a   1.000
_cell.length_b   1.000
_cell.length_c   1.000
_cell.angle_alpha   90.00
_cell.angle_beta   90.00
_cell.angle_gamma   90.00
#
_symmetry.space_group_name_H-M   'P 1'
#
loop_
_entity.id
_entity.type
_entity.pdbx_description
1 polymer ?
#
loop_
_entity_poly.entity_id
_entity_poly.type
_entity_poly.pdbx_seq_one_letter_code
_entity_poly.pdbx_strand_id
1 'polypeptide(L)'
;MAELHIPLDIKSLEILSQHINSKGEIILTVQSKKTETPCHKCGKPATSRYGYGPELTIRHLPILDTPVYLVIKPVRYKCSDCDDLITTSESYDWLKRGAHVTNGLSDYLMRQLIHSTIEDVSIKERIGYKQLENTVNKAIDIQVNWQNYTSLSLLGIDEIALKKGHKDYVTVISTKPEKAAQVTVIAVLPGRLKKDVAAFLKTIPENLRKTIQSVCTDMYDGFVFAVTEVLGDAVLIVDRYHVAKLYRQPLDKLRVREMKRLKSTLSEEEYAQLEGVMWTLRKKHECLSDAEKETLVLLYHYSPKLKEAHSHALRLTQILNTHCSKKSGLAKINRWIKRVKKSDSTCFNGFLITLEKYKTYVGNYFKNRSNSGFVEGLNNLIKVAKRRCYGIFKTETLFQRLYLDLQGFEIYA
;
A
#
# COMPACT_ATOMS: atom_id res chain seq x y z
N MET A 1 1.13 48.72 -18.73
CA MET A 1 0.91 47.36 -18.12
C MET A 1 2.21 46.96 -17.47
N ALA A 2 2.16 46.39 -16.27
CA ALA A 2 3.39 45.84 -15.64
C ALA A 2 3.82 44.60 -16.43
N GLU A 3 5.10 44.50 -16.76
CA GLU A 3 5.66 43.35 -17.42
C GLU A 3 6.22 42.37 -16.36
N LEU A 4 5.90 41.10 -16.50
CA LEU A 4 6.42 40.03 -15.66
C LEU A 4 7.40 39.18 -16.47
N HIS A 5 8.67 39.16 -16.09
CA HIS A 5 9.67 38.29 -16.68
C HIS A 5 9.71 36.95 -15.94
N ILE A 6 9.18 35.88 -16.54
CA ILE A 6 9.24 34.52 -16.02
C ILE A 6 10.30 33.78 -16.83
N PRO A 7 11.42 33.33 -16.21
CA PRO A 7 12.41 32.56 -16.91
C PRO A 7 11.86 31.19 -17.29
N LEU A 8 12.09 30.75 -18.52
CA LEU A 8 11.89 29.36 -18.88
C LEU A 8 12.99 28.54 -18.21
N ASP A 9 12.65 27.65 -17.28
CA ASP A 9 13.63 26.85 -16.51
C ASP A 9 14.23 25.70 -17.33
N ILE A 10 14.55 25.98 -18.59
CA ILE A 10 15.21 25.05 -19.52
C ILE A 10 16.32 25.81 -20.22
N LYS A 11 17.53 25.79 -19.63
CA LYS A 11 18.73 26.55 -20.09
C LYS A 11 19.13 26.22 -21.52
N SER A 12 18.84 25.00 -22.01
CA SER A 12 19.20 24.54 -23.34
C SER A 12 18.25 25.03 -24.44
N LEU A 13 17.23 25.83 -24.12
CA LEU A 13 16.28 26.40 -25.08
C LEU A 13 16.44 27.93 -25.19
N GLU A 14 16.07 28.45 -26.36
CA GLU A 14 15.90 29.86 -26.65
C GLU A 14 14.45 30.09 -27.15
N ILE A 15 13.79 31.11 -26.64
CA ILE A 15 12.43 31.50 -27.08
C ILE A 15 12.54 32.38 -28.34
N LEU A 16 11.97 31.92 -29.43
CA LEU A 16 11.95 32.66 -30.70
C LEU A 16 10.71 33.56 -30.79
N SER A 17 9.58 33.09 -30.30
CA SER A 17 8.34 33.86 -30.28
C SER A 17 7.40 33.36 -29.19
N GLN A 18 6.49 34.22 -28.77
CA GLN A 18 5.41 33.92 -27.83
C GLN A 18 4.09 34.52 -28.30
N HIS A 19 3.02 33.80 -28.10
CA HIS A 19 1.66 34.32 -28.34
C HIS A 19 0.63 33.55 -27.51
N ILE A 20 -0.54 34.15 -27.34
CA ILE A 20 -1.69 33.49 -26.73
C ILE A 20 -2.64 33.04 -27.84
N ASN A 21 -3.02 31.80 -27.88
CA ASN A 21 -3.94 31.27 -28.88
C ASN A 21 -5.41 31.59 -28.54
N SER A 22 -6.34 31.25 -29.44
CA SER A 22 -7.77 31.47 -29.27
C SER A 22 -8.40 30.78 -28.06
N LYS A 23 -7.73 29.78 -27.47
CA LYS A 23 -8.15 29.06 -26.25
C LYS A 23 -7.59 29.68 -24.96
N GLY A 24 -6.83 30.77 -25.07
CA GLY A 24 -6.16 31.41 -23.94
C GLY A 24 -4.90 30.65 -23.46
N GLU A 25 -4.31 29.78 -24.30
CA GLU A 25 -3.11 29.02 -23.97
C GLU A 25 -1.86 29.77 -24.46
N ILE A 26 -0.78 29.74 -23.68
CA ILE A 26 0.50 30.36 -24.04
C ILE A 26 1.28 29.39 -24.94
N ILE A 27 1.63 29.84 -26.11
CA ILE A 27 2.46 29.10 -27.09
C ILE A 27 3.82 29.75 -27.17
N LEU A 28 4.87 28.99 -26.81
CA LEU A 28 6.26 29.41 -26.92
C LEU A 28 6.92 28.63 -28.05
N THR A 29 7.26 29.31 -29.14
CA THR A 29 8.10 28.71 -30.18
C THR A 29 9.55 28.79 -29.71
N VAL A 30 10.20 27.62 -29.59
CA VAL A 30 11.55 27.53 -29.01
C VAL A 30 12.52 26.83 -29.94
N GLN A 31 13.80 27.14 -29.77
CA GLN A 31 14.89 26.50 -30.48
C GLN A 31 15.90 25.92 -29.47
N SER A 32 16.46 24.77 -29.78
CA SER A 32 17.54 24.18 -28.99
C SER A 32 18.86 24.90 -29.25
N LYS A 33 19.60 25.13 -28.17
CA LYS A 33 20.99 25.66 -28.21
C LYS A 33 22.05 24.58 -28.39
N LYS A 34 21.63 23.29 -28.42
CA LYS A 34 22.52 22.14 -28.59
C LYS A 34 23.16 22.17 -29.98
N THR A 35 24.43 21.78 -30.06
CA THR A 35 25.22 21.70 -31.29
C THR A 35 25.51 20.26 -31.71
N GLU A 36 25.12 19.28 -30.88
CA GLU A 36 25.35 17.86 -31.08
C GLU A 36 24.32 16.99 -30.40
N THR A 37 24.22 15.73 -30.79
CA THR A 37 23.41 14.72 -30.11
C THR A 37 24.12 13.36 -30.18
N PRO A 38 23.97 12.47 -29.17
CA PRO A 38 24.48 11.10 -29.26
C PRO A 38 23.80 10.34 -30.39
N CYS A 39 24.61 9.71 -31.26
CA CYS A 39 24.09 8.85 -32.32
C CYS A 39 23.33 7.66 -31.74
N HIS A 40 22.13 7.40 -32.23
CA HIS A 40 21.27 6.31 -31.72
C HIS A 40 21.83 4.89 -32.02
N LYS A 41 22.77 4.75 -32.99
CA LYS A 41 23.39 3.46 -33.36
C LYS A 41 24.71 3.22 -32.63
N CYS A 42 25.63 4.19 -32.62
CA CYS A 42 26.96 3.98 -32.06
C CYS A 42 27.23 4.74 -30.74
N GLY A 43 26.31 5.61 -30.29
CA GLY A 43 26.45 6.38 -29.07
C GLY A 43 27.42 7.58 -29.15
N LYS A 44 28.23 7.70 -30.20
CA LYS A 44 29.19 8.81 -30.40
C LYS A 44 28.49 10.12 -30.72
N PRO A 45 29.06 11.29 -30.42
CA PRO A 45 28.50 12.59 -30.77
C PRO A 45 28.31 12.72 -32.29
N ALA A 46 27.14 13.12 -32.73
CA ALA A 46 26.84 13.51 -34.08
C ALA A 46 26.68 15.03 -34.12
N THR A 47 27.56 15.73 -34.85
CA THR A 47 27.68 17.21 -34.85
C THR A 47 27.21 17.84 -36.17
N SER A 48 27.20 17.08 -37.29
CA SER A 48 26.86 17.62 -38.59
C SER A 48 25.32 17.75 -38.72
N ARG A 49 24.82 18.99 -38.78
CA ARG A 49 23.41 19.29 -38.98
C ARG A 49 22.93 18.78 -40.36
N TYR A 50 21.85 18.03 -40.38
CA TYR A 50 21.26 17.44 -41.60
C TYR A 50 19.91 18.05 -41.98
N GLY A 51 19.24 18.71 -41.04
CA GLY A 51 17.90 19.30 -41.22
C GLY A 51 17.10 19.24 -39.93
N TYR A 52 15.79 19.27 -40.08
CA TYR A 52 14.87 19.26 -38.95
C TYR A 52 13.97 18.02 -38.99
N GLY A 53 13.56 17.58 -37.82
CA GLY A 53 12.48 16.62 -37.63
C GLY A 53 11.10 17.27 -37.70
N PRO A 54 10.04 16.48 -37.53
CA PRO A 54 8.68 17.01 -37.42
C PRO A 54 8.56 17.94 -36.21
N GLU A 55 7.69 18.93 -36.35
CA GLU A 55 7.38 19.85 -35.24
C GLU A 55 6.72 19.08 -34.08
N LEU A 56 7.18 19.38 -32.87
CA LEU A 56 6.65 18.81 -31.64
C LEU A 56 5.96 19.89 -30.82
N THR A 57 4.74 19.62 -30.37
CA THR A 57 4.05 20.43 -29.38
C THR A 57 4.05 19.73 -28.05
N ILE A 58 4.67 20.32 -27.04
CA ILE A 58 4.96 19.71 -25.76
C ILE A 58 4.38 20.60 -24.66
N ARG A 59 3.53 20.02 -23.81
CA ARG A 59 2.96 20.72 -22.66
C ARG A 59 4.03 20.97 -21.60
N HIS A 60 4.08 22.23 -21.11
CA HIS A 60 5.00 22.67 -20.06
C HIS A 60 4.23 23.10 -18.80
N LEU A 61 4.95 23.45 -17.73
CA LEU A 61 4.40 24.00 -16.49
C LEU A 61 3.47 25.17 -16.77
N PRO A 62 2.32 25.28 -16.09
CA PRO A 62 1.42 26.41 -16.26
C PRO A 62 2.05 27.70 -15.73
N ILE A 63 1.71 28.84 -16.34
CA ILE A 63 2.05 30.17 -15.87
C ILE A 63 0.78 30.87 -15.43
N LEU A 64 0.65 31.24 -14.16
CA LEU A 64 -0.55 31.90 -13.61
C LEU A 64 -1.83 31.14 -14.00
N ASP A 65 -1.87 29.85 -13.75
CA ASP A 65 -2.97 28.93 -14.12
C ASP A 65 -3.26 28.80 -15.63
N THR A 66 -2.40 29.42 -16.46
CA THR A 66 -2.56 29.36 -17.91
C THR A 66 -1.71 28.22 -18.50
N PRO A 67 -2.31 27.34 -19.31
CA PRO A 67 -1.59 26.31 -20.02
C PRO A 67 -0.47 26.83 -20.91
N VAL A 68 0.73 26.21 -20.85
CA VAL A 68 1.90 26.57 -21.68
C VAL A 68 2.28 25.41 -22.57
N TYR A 69 2.54 25.70 -23.84
CA TYR A 69 3.04 24.74 -24.80
C TYR A 69 4.35 25.22 -25.41
N LEU A 70 5.33 24.34 -25.49
CA LEU A 70 6.58 24.53 -26.23
C LEU A 70 6.40 23.93 -27.61
N VAL A 71 6.64 24.72 -28.65
CA VAL A 71 6.66 24.28 -30.04
C VAL A 71 8.11 24.27 -30.50
N ILE A 72 8.63 23.10 -30.87
CA ILE A 72 10.03 22.91 -31.24
C ILE A 72 10.15 22.02 -32.49
N LYS A 73 11.08 22.36 -33.38
CA LYS A 73 11.52 21.51 -34.50
C LYS A 73 12.87 20.90 -34.14
N PRO A 74 12.91 19.60 -33.74
CA PRO A 74 14.18 18.96 -33.35
C PRO A 74 15.17 18.99 -34.52
N VAL A 75 16.41 19.36 -34.23
CA VAL A 75 17.50 19.28 -35.20
C VAL A 75 17.86 17.81 -35.42
N ARG A 76 18.11 17.43 -36.67
CA ARG A 76 18.65 16.12 -37.04
C ARG A 76 20.14 16.28 -37.34
N TYR A 77 20.92 15.37 -36.79
CA TYR A 77 22.36 15.33 -36.96
C TYR A 77 22.78 14.05 -37.69
N LYS A 78 23.78 14.16 -38.58
CA LYS A 78 24.38 13.06 -39.28
C LYS A 78 25.60 12.56 -38.48
N CYS A 79 25.69 11.23 -38.32
CA CYS A 79 26.82 10.61 -37.68
C CYS A 79 27.93 10.37 -38.73
N SER A 80 29.16 10.85 -38.45
CA SER A 80 30.34 10.63 -39.29
C SER A 80 30.98 9.25 -39.09
N ASP A 81 30.70 8.62 -37.92
CA ASP A 81 31.31 7.32 -37.56
C ASP A 81 30.49 6.10 -37.97
N CYS A 82 29.33 6.34 -38.61
CA CYS A 82 28.47 5.25 -39.13
C CYS A 82 28.48 5.25 -40.65
N ASP A 83 28.81 4.13 -41.28
CA ASP A 83 28.94 3.98 -42.75
C ASP A 83 27.67 4.30 -43.53
N ASP A 84 26.47 4.09 -42.95
CA ASP A 84 25.18 4.27 -43.60
C ASP A 84 24.65 5.73 -43.54
N LEU A 85 25.47 6.71 -43.26
CA LEU A 85 25.07 8.13 -43.13
C LEU A 85 23.82 8.35 -42.23
N ILE A 86 23.75 7.63 -41.15
CA ILE A 86 22.59 7.60 -40.25
C ILE A 86 22.35 8.97 -39.66
N THR A 87 21.08 9.40 -39.63
CA THR A 87 20.67 10.63 -38.99
C THR A 87 19.94 10.37 -37.68
N THR A 88 20.31 11.12 -36.64
CA THR A 88 19.72 11.04 -35.31
C THR A 88 19.03 12.38 -34.98
N SER A 89 17.78 12.32 -34.58
CA SER A 89 17.07 13.48 -34.03
C SER A 89 17.63 13.84 -32.66
N GLU A 90 17.70 15.11 -32.37
CA GLU A 90 18.14 15.67 -31.11
C GLU A 90 17.35 15.09 -29.92
N SER A 91 18.05 14.76 -28.85
CA SER A 91 17.47 14.31 -27.58
C SER A 91 17.57 15.41 -26.53
N TYR A 92 16.57 15.48 -25.66
CA TYR A 92 16.47 16.51 -24.62
C TYR A 92 16.51 15.88 -23.23
N ASP A 93 17.23 16.51 -22.30
CA ASP A 93 17.29 16.16 -20.89
C ASP A 93 16.01 16.51 -20.13
N TRP A 94 15.28 17.53 -20.61
CA TRP A 94 14.01 18.00 -20.05
C TRP A 94 12.75 17.29 -20.62
N LEU A 95 12.92 16.38 -21.59
CA LEU A 95 11.83 15.66 -22.25
C LEU A 95 12.17 14.17 -22.41
N LYS A 96 11.41 13.29 -21.79
CA LYS A 96 11.52 11.84 -22.02
C LYS A 96 11.11 11.49 -23.45
N ARG A 97 11.81 10.55 -24.08
CA ARG A 97 11.51 10.09 -25.46
C ARG A 97 10.05 9.67 -25.58
N GLY A 98 9.35 10.23 -26.58
CA GLY A 98 7.93 9.95 -26.85
C GLY A 98 6.97 10.49 -25.76
N ALA A 99 7.42 11.43 -24.92
CA ALA A 99 6.53 12.17 -24.03
C ALA A 99 5.98 13.43 -24.74
N HIS A 100 4.80 13.83 -24.33
CA HIS A 100 4.13 15.08 -24.77
C HIS A 100 4.05 16.10 -23.63
N VAL A 101 4.74 15.84 -22.53
CA VAL A 101 4.86 16.72 -21.37
C VAL A 101 6.34 16.82 -20.97
N THR A 102 6.79 17.98 -20.51
CA THR A 102 8.14 18.15 -19.98
C THR A 102 8.32 17.38 -18.67
N ASN A 103 9.56 17.05 -18.30
CA ASN A 103 9.85 16.39 -17.02
C ASN A 103 9.33 17.23 -15.84
N GLY A 104 9.55 18.57 -15.86
CA GLY A 104 9.03 19.45 -14.80
C GLY A 104 7.49 19.43 -14.68
N LEU A 105 6.76 19.39 -15.81
CA LEU A 105 5.30 19.23 -15.76
C LEU A 105 4.92 17.82 -15.26
N SER A 106 5.64 16.78 -15.68
CA SER A 106 5.40 15.42 -15.16
C SER A 106 5.50 15.39 -13.64
N ASP A 107 6.57 15.93 -13.06
CA ASP A 107 6.78 15.95 -11.61
C ASP A 107 5.71 16.81 -10.89
N TYR A 108 5.34 17.95 -11.48
CA TYR A 108 4.23 18.77 -11.00
C TYR A 108 2.92 17.99 -10.96
N LEU A 109 2.58 17.28 -12.04
CA LEU A 109 1.36 16.48 -12.13
C LEU A 109 1.38 15.32 -11.11
N MET A 110 2.55 14.69 -10.87
CA MET A 110 2.67 13.66 -9.85
C MET A 110 2.38 14.23 -8.45
N ARG A 111 2.84 15.44 -8.13
CA ARG A 111 2.49 16.13 -6.87
C ARG A 111 0.99 16.40 -6.74
N GLN A 112 0.35 16.89 -7.83
CA GLN A 112 -1.11 17.13 -7.83
C GLN A 112 -1.93 15.84 -7.65
N LEU A 113 -1.37 14.71 -8.06
CA LEU A 113 -2.01 13.39 -7.92
C LEU A 113 -1.91 12.79 -6.52
N ILE A 114 -1.03 13.30 -5.64
CA ILE A 114 -0.93 12.83 -4.25
C ILE A 114 -2.26 13.13 -3.55
N HIS A 115 -2.87 12.10 -2.97
CA HIS A 115 -4.21 12.17 -2.35
C HIS A 115 -5.33 12.70 -3.26
N SER A 116 -5.18 12.60 -4.59
CA SER A 116 -6.17 13.01 -5.59
C SER A 116 -6.50 11.90 -6.58
N THR A 117 -7.31 12.14 -7.59
CA THR A 117 -7.63 11.19 -8.66
C THR A 117 -7.10 11.69 -10.01
N ILE A 118 -6.96 10.78 -11.01
CA ILE A 118 -6.60 11.22 -12.38
C ILE A 118 -7.68 12.13 -12.94
N GLU A 119 -8.96 11.85 -12.66
CA GLU A 119 -10.08 12.68 -13.14
C GLU A 119 -10.00 14.09 -12.57
N ASP A 120 -9.87 14.24 -11.24
CA ASP A 120 -9.79 15.55 -10.60
C ASP A 120 -8.62 16.39 -11.12
N VAL A 121 -7.43 15.77 -11.25
CA VAL A 121 -6.23 16.46 -11.75
C VAL A 121 -6.36 16.77 -13.25
N SER A 122 -6.96 15.86 -14.04
CA SER A 122 -7.24 16.09 -15.45
C SER A 122 -8.09 17.35 -15.67
N ILE A 123 -9.15 17.50 -14.86
CA ILE A 123 -10.04 18.67 -14.92
C ILE A 123 -9.31 19.95 -14.45
N LYS A 124 -8.66 19.90 -13.28
CA LYS A 124 -7.97 21.05 -12.69
C LYS A 124 -6.86 21.58 -13.58
N GLU A 125 -6.04 20.69 -14.10
CA GLU A 125 -4.87 21.04 -14.92
C GLU A 125 -5.19 21.16 -16.41
N ARG A 126 -6.46 21.00 -16.80
CA ARG A 126 -6.90 21.04 -18.22
C ARG A 126 -6.01 20.17 -19.12
N ILE A 127 -5.75 18.93 -18.68
CA ILE A 127 -4.96 17.93 -19.40
C ILE A 127 -5.83 16.70 -19.66
N GLY A 128 -5.72 16.09 -20.83
CA GLY A 128 -6.54 14.93 -21.16
C GLY A 128 -6.28 13.76 -20.19
N TYR A 129 -7.36 13.10 -19.72
CA TYR A 129 -7.29 11.96 -18.81
C TYR A 129 -6.26 10.91 -19.27
N LYS A 130 -6.32 10.53 -20.56
CA LYS A 130 -5.42 9.50 -21.13
C LYS A 130 -3.97 9.97 -21.19
N GLN A 131 -3.75 11.26 -21.42
CA GLN A 131 -2.40 11.84 -21.39
C GLN A 131 -1.82 11.81 -19.97
N LEU A 132 -2.62 12.15 -18.97
CA LEU A 132 -2.23 12.09 -17.57
C LEU A 132 -1.99 10.64 -17.12
N GLU A 133 -2.87 9.72 -17.46
CA GLU A 133 -2.68 8.27 -17.18
C GLU A 133 -1.37 7.74 -17.79
N ASN A 134 -1.08 8.09 -19.05
CA ASN A 134 0.17 7.72 -19.70
C ASN A 134 1.40 8.35 -19.02
N THR A 135 1.26 9.57 -18.48
CA THR A 135 2.33 10.24 -17.73
C THR A 135 2.61 9.49 -16.43
N VAL A 136 1.57 9.09 -15.69
CA VAL A 136 1.70 8.24 -14.48
C VAL A 136 2.40 6.91 -14.81
N ASN A 137 1.96 6.23 -15.87
CA ASN A 137 2.52 4.94 -16.29
C ASN A 137 4.00 5.03 -16.68
N LYS A 138 4.45 6.18 -17.19
CA LYS A 138 5.87 6.43 -17.51
C LYS A 138 6.69 6.90 -16.31
N ALA A 139 6.05 7.51 -15.32
CA ALA A 139 6.72 8.03 -14.12
C ALA A 139 6.92 6.96 -13.05
N ILE A 140 5.96 6.05 -12.90
CA ILE A 140 5.96 5.04 -11.83
C ILE A 140 6.08 3.65 -12.44
N ASP A 141 7.25 3.03 -12.26
CA ASP A 141 7.46 1.63 -12.60
C ASP A 141 6.80 0.74 -11.53
N ILE A 142 6.02 -0.24 -12.00
CA ILE A 142 5.41 -1.24 -11.12
C ILE A 142 6.36 -2.37 -10.74
N GLN A 143 7.50 -2.48 -11.42
CA GLN A 143 8.54 -3.43 -11.09
C GLN A 143 9.43 -2.91 -9.97
N VAL A 144 9.76 -3.79 -9.04
CA VAL A 144 10.60 -3.41 -7.89
C VAL A 144 12.04 -3.19 -8.33
N ASN A 145 12.56 -2.01 -8.11
CA ASN A 145 13.99 -1.79 -8.18
C ASN A 145 14.63 -2.13 -6.82
N TRP A 146 15.20 -3.33 -6.71
CA TRP A 146 15.83 -3.80 -5.48
C TRP A 146 17.04 -2.98 -5.03
N GLN A 147 17.65 -2.18 -5.92
CA GLN A 147 18.76 -1.30 -5.57
C GLN A 147 18.37 -0.17 -4.62
N ASN A 148 17.09 0.17 -4.57
CA ASN A 148 16.55 1.19 -3.68
C ASN A 148 16.44 0.71 -2.21
N TYR A 149 16.71 -0.58 -1.95
CA TYR A 149 16.57 -1.18 -0.62
C TYR A 149 17.91 -1.62 -0.07
N THR A 150 18.24 -1.17 1.12
CA THR A 150 19.44 -1.62 1.87
C THR A 150 19.11 -2.78 2.82
N SER A 151 17.88 -2.85 3.30
CA SER A 151 17.37 -3.93 4.15
C SER A 151 15.85 -4.10 4.04
N LEU A 152 15.36 -5.29 4.35
CA LEU A 152 13.94 -5.65 4.39
C LEU A 152 13.60 -6.32 5.73
N SER A 153 13.98 -5.69 6.86
CA SER A 153 13.87 -6.32 8.19
C SER A 153 12.46 -6.80 8.54
N LEU A 154 11.43 -6.09 8.13
CA LEU A 154 10.02 -6.42 8.38
C LEU A 154 9.20 -6.37 7.09
N LEU A 155 8.65 -7.51 6.68
CA LEU A 155 7.69 -7.60 5.58
C LEU A 155 6.27 -7.79 6.11
N GLY A 156 5.31 -7.22 5.39
CA GLY A 156 3.88 -7.48 5.55
C GLY A 156 3.30 -8.10 4.27
N ILE A 157 2.52 -9.15 4.41
CA ILE A 157 1.78 -9.78 3.32
C ILE A 157 0.33 -9.87 3.75
N ASP A 158 -0.58 -9.25 2.98
CA ASP A 158 -2.00 -9.27 3.28
C ASP A 158 -2.84 -9.29 2.00
N GLU A 159 -4.10 -9.71 2.12
CA GLU A 159 -5.04 -9.74 1.00
C GLU A 159 -6.08 -8.63 1.08
N ILE A 160 -6.42 -8.07 -0.08
CA ILE A 160 -7.48 -7.08 -0.20
C ILE A 160 -8.39 -7.45 -1.34
N ALA A 161 -9.71 -7.44 -1.08
CA ALA A 161 -10.70 -7.58 -2.15
C ALA A 161 -10.78 -6.28 -2.96
N LEU A 162 -10.61 -6.33 -4.28
CA LEU A 162 -10.78 -5.16 -5.14
C LEU A 162 -12.24 -4.73 -5.22
N LYS A 163 -13.18 -5.69 -5.30
CA LYS A 163 -14.63 -5.43 -5.31
C LYS A 163 -15.31 -6.01 -4.08
N LYS A 164 -16.24 -5.25 -3.49
CA LYS A 164 -17.05 -5.72 -2.37
C LYS A 164 -17.96 -6.88 -2.83
N GLY A 165 -17.93 -7.99 -2.08
CA GLY A 165 -18.77 -9.16 -2.38
C GLY A 165 -18.25 -10.07 -3.48
N HIS A 166 -17.14 -9.73 -4.15
CA HIS A 166 -16.47 -10.56 -5.14
C HIS A 166 -15.22 -11.23 -4.56
N LYS A 167 -14.85 -12.41 -5.08
CA LYS A 167 -13.60 -13.11 -4.73
C LYS A 167 -12.39 -12.58 -5.52
N ASP A 168 -12.41 -11.32 -5.89
CA ASP A 168 -11.38 -10.64 -6.65
C ASP A 168 -10.36 -10.05 -5.66
N TYR A 169 -9.45 -10.90 -5.21
CA TYR A 169 -8.43 -10.56 -4.24
C TYR A 169 -7.12 -10.17 -4.93
N VAL A 170 -6.40 -9.26 -4.30
CA VAL A 170 -4.99 -8.97 -4.61
C VAL A 170 -4.16 -9.15 -3.34
N THR A 171 -2.91 -9.54 -3.50
CA THR A 171 -1.93 -9.61 -2.42
C THR A 171 -1.09 -8.35 -2.42
N VAL A 172 -1.07 -7.65 -1.30
CA VAL A 172 -0.21 -6.48 -1.07
C VAL A 172 1.00 -6.89 -0.26
N ILE A 173 2.19 -6.64 -0.81
CA ILE A 173 3.46 -6.88 -0.12
C ILE A 173 4.05 -5.51 0.23
N SER A 174 4.35 -5.33 1.51
CA SER A 174 4.82 -4.08 2.07
C SER A 174 6.01 -4.30 2.99
N THR A 175 6.80 -3.25 3.21
CA THR A 175 7.87 -3.23 4.19
C THR A 175 7.78 -1.98 5.04
N LYS A 176 8.29 -2.07 6.26
CA LYS A 176 8.54 -0.91 7.10
C LYS A 176 10.05 -0.83 7.36
N PRO A 177 10.76 0.11 6.73
CA PRO A 177 12.17 0.33 7.00
C PRO A 177 12.38 0.72 8.47
N GLU A 178 13.49 0.27 9.09
CA GLU A 178 13.75 0.50 10.53
C GLU A 178 13.80 1.98 10.91
N LYS A 179 14.29 2.84 10.01
CA LYS A 179 14.46 4.28 10.25
C LYS A 179 13.34 5.14 9.65
N ALA A 180 12.45 4.57 8.83
CA ALA A 180 11.38 5.34 8.21
C ALA A 180 10.10 5.27 9.04
N ALA A 181 9.44 6.42 9.19
CA ALA A 181 8.13 6.48 9.84
C ALA A 181 7.04 5.82 8.98
N GLN A 182 7.23 5.82 7.66
CA GLN A 182 6.23 5.38 6.68
C GLN A 182 6.47 3.96 6.19
N VAL A 183 5.36 3.31 5.86
CA VAL A 183 5.31 2.00 5.21
C VAL A 183 5.53 2.18 3.72
N THR A 184 6.29 1.28 3.11
CA THR A 184 6.48 1.22 1.66
C THR A 184 5.75 0.01 1.09
N VAL A 185 4.94 0.21 0.04
CA VAL A 185 4.39 -0.90 -0.75
C VAL A 185 5.42 -1.35 -1.77
N ILE A 186 5.83 -2.61 -1.66
CA ILE A 186 6.82 -3.21 -2.57
C ILE A 186 6.13 -3.75 -3.83
N ALA A 187 4.99 -4.43 -3.67
CA ALA A 187 4.26 -5.01 -4.79
C ALA A 187 2.77 -5.17 -4.49
N VAL A 188 1.98 -5.19 -5.56
CA VAL A 188 0.58 -5.62 -5.56
C VAL A 188 0.46 -6.74 -6.59
N LEU A 189 0.23 -7.97 -6.10
CA LEU A 189 0.15 -9.16 -6.94
C LEU A 189 -1.31 -9.49 -7.24
N PRO A 190 -1.63 -9.98 -8.46
CA PRO A 190 -2.97 -10.47 -8.78
C PRO A 190 -3.27 -11.74 -7.99
N GLY A 191 -4.46 -11.81 -7.39
CA GLY A 191 -4.89 -12.98 -6.63
C GLY A 191 -4.15 -13.15 -5.29
N ARG A 192 -4.20 -14.40 -4.77
CA ARG A 192 -3.59 -14.78 -3.48
C ARG A 192 -2.96 -16.16 -3.50
N LEU A 193 -2.60 -16.66 -4.68
CA LEU A 193 -2.09 -18.02 -4.83
C LEU A 193 -0.68 -18.14 -4.25
N LYS A 194 -0.41 -19.25 -3.56
CA LYS A 194 0.91 -19.58 -3.03
C LYS A 194 2.02 -19.40 -4.07
N LYS A 195 1.79 -19.90 -5.31
CA LYS A 195 2.79 -19.86 -6.39
C LYS A 195 3.22 -18.44 -6.74
N ASP A 196 2.28 -17.49 -6.79
CA ASP A 196 2.55 -16.11 -7.21
C ASP A 196 3.32 -15.36 -6.12
N VAL A 197 2.94 -15.56 -4.86
CA VAL A 197 3.66 -14.99 -3.70
C VAL A 197 5.06 -15.60 -3.59
N ALA A 198 5.21 -16.92 -3.71
CA ALA A 198 6.52 -17.57 -3.66
C ALA A 198 7.42 -17.12 -4.83
N ALA A 199 6.87 -17.00 -6.05
CA ALA A 199 7.60 -16.49 -7.20
C ALA A 199 8.10 -15.07 -6.94
N PHE A 200 7.27 -14.18 -6.41
CA PHE A 200 7.69 -12.83 -6.06
C PHE A 200 8.77 -12.83 -4.97
N LEU A 201 8.61 -13.58 -3.88
CA LEU A 201 9.61 -13.65 -2.82
C LEU A 201 10.97 -14.17 -3.32
N LYS A 202 10.99 -15.03 -4.34
CA LYS A 202 12.23 -15.51 -4.99
C LYS A 202 12.93 -14.42 -5.79
N THR A 203 12.26 -13.35 -6.23
CA THR A 203 12.89 -12.22 -6.93
C THR A 203 13.71 -11.32 -6.00
N ILE A 204 13.48 -11.40 -4.68
CA ILE A 204 14.26 -10.64 -3.70
C ILE A 204 15.71 -11.14 -3.76
N PRO A 205 16.72 -10.27 -3.99
CA PRO A 205 18.13 -10.66 -3.98
C PRO A 205 18.54 -11.34 -2.67
N GLU A 206 19.46 -12.28 -2.75
CA GLU A 206 19.87 -13.09 -1.60
C GLU A 206 20.43 -12.25 -0.43
N ASN A 207 21.19 -11.22 -0.74
CA ASN A 207 21.68 -10.25 0.25
C ASN A 207 20.56 -9.56 1.01
N LEU A 208 19.48 -9.15 0.33
CA LEU A 208 18.30 -8.56 0.96
C LEU A 208 17.46 -9.61 1.70
N ARG A 209 17.30 -10.83 1.16
CA ARG A 209 16.59 -11.91 1.86
C ARG A 209 17.19 -12.24 3.22
N LYS A 210 18.52 -12.21 3.35
CA LYS A 210 19.23 -12.41 4.61
C LYS A 210 18.96 -11.34 5.67
N THR A 211 18.48 -10.17 5.27
CA THR A 211 18.11 -9.09 6.21
C THR A 211 16.69 -9.23 6.78
N ILE A 212 15.87 -10.13 6.21
CA ILE A 212 14.49 -10.33 6.65
C ILE A 212 14.46 -11.03 8.02
N GLN A 213 14.00 -10.29 9.02
CA GLN A 213 13.87 -10.79 10.39
C GLN A 213 12.46 -11.29 10.70
N SER A 214 11.46 -10.68 10.07
CA SER A 214 10.05 -10.99 10.32
C SER A 214 9.20 -10.79 9.07
N VAL A 215 8.29 -11.72 8.82
CA VAL A 215 7.23 -11.61 7.82
C VAL A 215 5.90 -11.76 8.52
N CYS A 216 5.13 -10.69 8.56
CA CYS A 216 3.78 -10.67 9.15
C CYS A 216 2.73 -10.99 8.10
N THR A 217 1.90 -12.00 8.38
CA THR A 217 0.77 -12.38 7.50
C THR A 217 -0.41 -12.86 8.32
N ASP A 218 -1.59 -12.97 7.67
CA ASP A 218 -2.73 -13.66 8.26
C ASP A 218 -2.55 -15.19 8.29
N MET A 219 -3.58 -15.92 8.74
CA MET A 219 -3.58 -17.38 8.79
C MET A 219 -4.09 -18.02 7.50
N TYR A 220 -3.73 -17.46 6.35
CA TYR A 220 -4.02 -18.07 5.06
C TYR A 220 -2.88 -19.00 4.62
N ASP A 221 -3.21 -20.28 4.38
CA ASP A 221 -2.22 -21.31 4.04
C ASP A 221 -1.34 -20.93 2.85
N GLY A 222 -1.89 -20.27 1.83
CA GLY A 222 -1.14 -19.85 0.65
C GLY A 222 0.05 -18.94 1.01
N PHE A 223 -0.15 -17.99 1.92
CA PHE A 223 0.91 -17.09 2.36
C PHE A 223 1.90 -17.79 3.28
N VAL A 224 1.37 -18.56 4.25
CA VAL A 224 2.21 -19.32 5.17
C VAL A 224 3.17 -20.23 4.41
N PHE A 225 2.66 -21.06 3.48
CA PHE A 225 3.49 -21.97 2.70
C PHE A 225 4.43 -21.25 1.72
N ALA A 226 4.06 -20.09 1.16
CA ALA A 226 4.96 -19.33 0.32
C ALA A 226 6.15 -18.78 1.11
N VAL A 227 5.89 -18.20 2.29
CA VAL A 227 6.93 -17.66 3.17
C VAL A 227 7.84 -18.77 3.70
N THR A 228 7.28 -19.87 4.20
CA THR A 228 8.08 -20.96 4.76
C THR A 228 8.95 -21.66 3.71
N GLU A 229 8.43 -21.80 2.47
CA GLU A 229 9.21 -22.36 1.35
C GLU A 229 10.42 -21.51 0.98
N VAL A 230 10.27 -20.17 0.96
CA VAL A 230 11.31 -19.28 0.42
C VAL A 230 12.21 -18.69 1.49
N LEU A 231 11.64 -18.37 2.66
CA LEU A 231 12.32 -17.64 3.74
C LEU A 231 12.49 -18.45 5.03
N GLY A 232 11.81 -19.60 5.13
CA GLY A 232 11.84 -20.47 6.30
C GLY A 232 10.85 -20.08 7.41
N ASP A 233 10.64 -21.03 8.34
CA ASP A 233 9.64 -20.91 9.41
C ASP A 233 9.98 -19.87 10.48
N ALA A 234 11.27 -19.57 10.65
CA ALA A 234 11.75 -18.75 11.77
C ALA A 234 11.35 -17.27 11.67
N VAL A 235 11.14 -16.79 10.44
CA VAL A 235 10.78 -15.39 10.16
C VAL A 235 9.27 -15.16 10.12
N LEU A 236 8.46 -16.21 9.95
CA LEU A 236 7.02 -16.07 9.80
C LEU A 236 6.34 -15.76 11.13
N ILE A 237 5.55 -14.72 11.16
CA ILE A 237 4.72 -14.29 12.29
C ILE A 237 3.28 -14.18 11.84
N VAL A 238 2.39 -14.89 12.50
CA VAL A 238 0.95 -14.71 12.31
C VAL A 238 0.48 -13.45 13.02
N ASP A 239 -0.26 -12.65 12.30
CA ASP A 239 -0.77 -11.38 12.82
C ASP A 239 -1.66 -11.58 14.05
N ARG A 240 -1.27 -10.91 15.12
CA ARG A 240 -2.00 -10.89 16.39
C ARG A 240 -3.45 -10.40 16.26
N TYR A 241 -3.70 -9.42 15.38
CA TYR A 241 -5.06 -8.90 15.16
C TYR A 241 -5.96 -10.00 14.61
N HIS A 242 -5.51 -10.75 13.62
CA HIS A 242 -6.25 -11.88 13.05
C HIS A 242 -6.47 -13.00 14.07
N VAL A 243 -5.47 -13.32 14.91
CA VAL A 243 -5.65 -14.25 16.04
C VAL A 243 -6.74 -13.73 16.98
N ALA A 244 -6.69 -12.45 17.37
CA ALA A 244 -7.68 -11.86 18.26
C ALA A 244 -9.10 -11.87 17.67
N LYS A 245 -9.24 -11.57 16.39
CA LYS A 245 -10.51 -11.64 15.67
C LYS A 245 -11.12 -13.05 15.73
N LEU A 246 -10.30 -14.09 15.52
CA LEU A 246 -10.76 -15.48 15.47
C LEU A 246 -11.29 -16.00 16.82
N TYR A 247 -10.78 -15.57 17.97
CA TYR A 247 -11.35 -16.00 19.24
C TYR A 247 -12.44 -15.06 19.77
N ARG A 248 -12.48 -13.80 19.32
CA ARG A 248 -13.54 -12.87 19.70
C ARG A 248 -14.85 -13.13 18.94
N GLN A 249 -14.79 -13.56 17.68
CA GLN A 249 -15.99 -13.87 16.90
C GLN A 249 -16.86 -14.98 17.52
N PRO A 250 -16.35 -16.16 17.93
CA PRO A 250 -17.13 -17.17 18.62
C PRO A 250 -17.73 -16.68 19.93
N LEU A 251 -16.97 -15.88 20.70
CA LEU A 251 -17.49 -15.26 21.92
C LEU A 251 -18.67 -14.33 21.62
N ASP A 252 -18.56 -13.49 20.59
CA ASP A 252 -19.65 -12.58 20.23
C ASP A 252 -20.89 -13.34 19.71
N LYS A 253 -20.69 -14.42 18.95
CA LYS A 253 -21.79 -15.33 18.55
C LYS A 253 -22.47 -15.99 19.76
N LEU A 254 -21.69 -16.39 20.77
CA LEU A 254 -22.24 -16.92 22.02
C LEU A 254 -23.04 -15.84 22.75
N ARG A 255 -22.47 -14.62 22.88
CA ARG A 255 -23.18 -13.49 23.47
C ARG A 255 -24.55 -13.26 22.81
N VAL A 256 -24.60 -13.19 21.49
CA VAL A 256 -25.86 -12.97 20.76
C VAL A 256 -26.90 -14.06 21.09
N ARG A 257 -26.47 -15.33 21.13
CA ARG A 257 -27.37 -16.44 21.50
C ARG A 257 -27.85 -16.34 22.95
N GLU A 258 -26.96 -16.08 23.88
CA GLU A 258 -27.31 -15.94 25.30
C GLU A 258 -28.21 -14.73 25.54
N MET A 259 -27.93 -13.57 24.93
CA MET A 259 -28.80 -12.40 25.04
C MET A 259 -30.20 -12.66 24.48
N LYS A 260 -30.31 -13.42 23.38
CA LYS A 260 -31.62 -13.84 22.86
C LYS A 260 -32.36 -14.75 23.85
N ARG A 261 -31.66 -15.71 24.48
CA ARG A 261 -32.23 -16.57 25.53
C ARG A 261 -32.70 -15.77 26.73
N LEU A 262 -31.84 -14.87 27.23
CA LEU A 262 -32.13 -14.03 28.41
C LEU A 262 -33.33 -13.11 28.14
N LYS A 263 -33.45 -12.56 26.95
CA LYS A 263 -34.64 -11.76 26.57
C LYS A 263 -35.97 -12.52 26.68
N SER A 264 -35.93 -13.84 26.48
CA SER A 264 -37.14 -14.68 26.59
C SER A 264 -37.38 -15.27 28.00
N THR A 265 -36.39 -15.16 28.91
CA THR A 265 -36.43 -15.79 30.23
C THR A 265 -36.47 -14.81 31.40
N LEU A 266 -36.01 -13.57 31.21
CA LEU A 266 -36.00 -12.52 32.22
C LEU A 266 -37.24 -11.60 32.03
N SER A 267 -37.58 -10.87 33.10
CA SER A 267 -38.52 -9.76 32.98
C SER A 267 -37.90 -8.61 32.15
N GLU A 268 -38.73 -7.69 31.66
CA GLU A 268 -38.27 -6.53 30.89
C GLU A 268 -37.29 -5.67 31.70
N GLU A 269 -37.57 -5.51 33.01
CA GLU A 269 -36.75 -4.73 33.94
C GLU A 269 -35.39 -5.37 34.18
N GLU A 270 -35.33 -6.69 34.39
CA GLU A 270 -34.09 -7.43 34.57
C GLU A 270 -33.26 -7.42 33.27
N TYR A 271 -33.91 -7.58 32.12
CA TYR A 271 -33.23 -7.57 30.83
C TYR A 271 -32.66 -6.17 30.47
N ALA A 272 -33.37 -5.09 30.86
CA ALA A 272 -32.91 -3.71 30.66
C ALA A 272 -31.57 -3.43 31.36
N GLN A 273 -31.32 -4.08 32.52
CA GLN A 273 -30.04 -3.93 33.27
C GLN A 273 -28.85 -4.52 32.49
N LEU A 274 -29.07 -5.30 31.46
CA LEU A 274 -28.04 -5.84 30.57
C LEU A 274 -27.78 -4.97 29.35
N GLU A 275 -28.30 -3.74 29.31
CA GLU A 275 -28.01 -2.82 28.22
C GLU A 275 -26.51 -2.52 28.12
N GLY A 276 -25.99 -2.38 26.89
CA GLY A 276 -24.57 -2.07 26.69
C GLY A 276 -23.58 -3.24 26.86
N VAL A 277 -24.03 -4.45 27.24
CA VAL A 277 -23.19 -5.65 27.45
C VAL A 277 -22.21 -5.91 26.29
N MET A 278 -22.59 -5.63 25.05
CA MET A 278 -21.73 -5.83 23.91
C MET A 278 -20.43 -4.99 24.02
N TRP A 279 -20.56 -3.75 24.46
CA TRP A 279 -19.44 -2.83 24.63
C TRP A 279 -18.62 -3.16 25.87
N THR A 280 -19.31 -3.49 26.95
CA THR A 280 -18.72 -3.87 28.25
C THR A 280 -17.80 -5.09 28.11
N LEU A 281 -18.23 -6.14 27.38
CA LEU A 281 -17.42 -7.33 27.11
C LEU A 281 -16.19 -7.08 26.22
N ARG A 282 -16.14 -5.95 25.50
CA ARG A 282 -15.02 -5.57 24.61
C ARG A 282 -14.01 -4.65 25.28
N LYS A 283 -14.41 -3.95 26.36
CA LYS A 283 -13.51 -3.06 27.11
C LYS A 283 -12.48 -3.84 27.91
N LYS A 284 -11.35 -3.20 28.19
CA LYS A 284 -10.41 -3.70 29.19
C LYS A 284 -11.02 -3.53 30.59
N HIS A 285 -10.74 -4.46 31.47
CA HIS A 285 -11.31 -4.44 32.83
C HIS A 285 -10.98 -3.13 33.57
N GLU A 286 -9.78 -2.58 33.36
CA GLU A 286 -9.34 -1.34 33.95
C GLU A 286 -10.10 -0.08 33.44
N CYS A 287 -10.76 -0.21 32.28
CA CYS A 287 -11.51 0.86 31.62
C CYS A 287 -13.03 0.77 31.85
N LEU A 288 -13.50 -0.17 32.67
CA LEU A 288 -14.90 -0.34 32.99
C LEU A 288 -15.31 0.66 34.10
N SER A 289 -16.44 1.34 33.90
CA SER A 289 -17.12 2.08 34.99
C SER A 289 -17.72 1.11 36.01
N ASP A 290 -18.07 1.61 37.19
CA ASP A 290 -18.66 0.76 38.22
C ASP A 290 -20.01 0.19 37.74
N ALA A 291 -20.84 0.97 37.07
CA ALA A 291 -22.09 0.51 36.48
C ALA A 291 -21.84 -0.62 35.44
N GLU A 292 -20.79 -0.54 34.60
CA GLU A 292 -20.42 -1.59 33.65
C GLU A 292 -19.92 -2.87 34.33
N LYS A 293 -19.24 -2.73 35.50
CA LYS A 293 -18.85 -3.89 36.34
C LYS A 293 -20.08 -4.59 36.91
N GLU A 294 -21.06 -3.83 37.43
CA GLU A 294 -22.32 -4.37 37.89
C GLU A 294 -23.09 -5.11 36.78
N THR A 295 -23.19 -4.50 35.61
CA THR A 295 -23.79 -5.17 34.42
C THR A 295 -23.08 -6.49 34.09
N LEU A 296 -21.74 -6.56 34.21
CA LEU A 296 -21.02 -7.84 34.02
C LEU A 296 -21.34 -8.87 35.10
N VAL A 297 -21.44 -8.46 36.34
CA VAL A 297 -21.78 -9.37 37.46
C VAL A 297 -23.15 -9.97 37.21
N LEU A 298 -24.14 -9.15 36.85
CA LEU A 298 -25.50 -9.61 36.53
C LEU A 298 -25.50 -10.55 35.30
N LEU A 299 -24.79 -10.16 34.23
CA LEU A 299 -24.67 -11.02 33.05
C LEU A 299 -24.08 -12.39 33.40
N TYR A 300 -23.03 -12.42 34.22
CA TYR A 300 -22.38 -13.67 34.63
C TYR A 300 -23.25 -14.52 35.55
N HIS A 301 -24.11 -13.92 36.33
CA HIS A 301 -25.13 -14.62 37.12
C HIS A 301 -26.13 -15.30 36.20
N TYR A 302 -26.68 -14.59 35.22
CA TYR A 302 -27.67 -15.13 34.28
C TYR A 302 -27.09 -16.05 33.21
N SER A 303 -25.81 -15.92 32.89
CA SER A 303 -25.12 -16.74 31.88
C SER A 303 -23.72 -17.20 32.34
N PRO A 304 -23.62 -18.26 33.15
CA PRO A 304 -22.34 -18.86 33.53
C PRO A 304 -21.51 -19.30 32.32
N LYS A 305 -22.16 -19.76 31.24
CA LYS A 305 -21.48 -20.13 29.96
C LYS A 305 -20.75 -18.95 29.33
N LEU A 306 -21.38 -17.77 29.33
CA LEU A 306 -20.76 -16.56 28.79
C LEU A 306 -19.64 -16.04 29.68
N LYS A 307 -19.80 -16.15 31.01
CA LYS A 307 -18.74 -15.85 32.00
C LYS A 307 -17.48 -16.68 31.72
N GLU A 308 -17.64 -17.99 31.55
CA GLU A 308 -16.52 -18.90 31.30
C GLU A 308 -15.84 -18.57 29.96
N ALA A 309 -16.59 -18.44 28.88
CA ALA A 309 -16.08 -18.10 27.57
C ALA A 309 -15.35 -16.74 27.56
N HIS A 310 -15.91 -15.70 28.22
CA HIS A 310 -15.26 -14.41 28.34
C HIS A 310 -13.96 -14.48 29.15
N SER A 311 -13.95 -15.25 30.25
CA SER A 311 -12.74 -15.50 31.06
C SER A 311 -11.61 -16.14 30.21
N HIS A 312 -11.96 -17.12 29.37
CA HIS A 312 -11.00 -17.72 28.43
C HIS A 312 -10.46 -16.70 27.41
N ALA A 313 -11.29 -15.87 26.81
CA ALA A 313 -10.88 -14.85 25.86
C ALA A 313 -9.96 -13.78 26.52
N LEU A 314 -10.30 -13.32 27.71
CA LEU A 314 -9.47 -12.37 28.48
C LEU A 314 -8.09 -12.98 28.80
N ARG A 315 -8.06 -14.24 29.24
CA ARG A 315 -6.80 -14.91 29.57
C ARG A 315 -5.91 -15.09 28.36
N LEU A 316 -6.47 -15.44 27.17
CA LEU A 316 -5.66 -15.50 25.94
C LEU A 316 -5.13 -14.12 25.57
N THR A 317 -5.96 -13.07 25.68
CA THR A 317 -5.52 -11.69 25.47
C THR A 317 -4.35 -11.31 26.39
N GLN A 318 -4.42 -11.66 27.68
CA GLN A 318 -3.33 -11.44 28.65
C GLN A 318 -2.05 -12.19 28.26
N ILE A 319 -2.17 -13.46 27.84
CA ILE A 319 -1.02 -14.25 27.39
C ILE A 319 -0.34 -13.55 26.22
N LEU A 320 -1.10 -13.14 25.19
CA LEU A 320 -0.56 -12.44 24.02
C LEU A 320 0.02 -11.06 24.37
N ASN A 321 -0.45 -10.42 25.45
CA ASN A 321 0.10 -9.15 25.95
C ASN A 321 1.38 -9.32 26.78
N THR A 322 1.63 -10.50 27.34
CA THR A 322 2.78 -10.74 28.23
C THR A 322 4.11 -10.66 27.47
N HIS A 323 5.07 -9.89 27.98
CA HIS A 323 6.46 -9.93 27.51
C HIS A 323 7.15 -11.18 28.03
N CYS A 324 7.52 -12.09 27.15
CA CYS A 324 8.19 -13.33 27.52
C CYS A 324 8.87 -13.99 26.30
N SER A 325 9.74 -14.94 26.55
CA SER A 325 10.38 -15.72 25.46
C SER A 325 9.34 -16.56 24.68
N LYS A 326 9.68 -16.91 23.44
CA LYS A 326 8.86 -17.80 22.58
C LYS A 326 8.49 -19.09 23.32
N LYS A 327 9.47 -19.74 24.01
CA LYS A 327 9.25 -20.98 24.80
C LYS A 327 8.20 -20.78 25.89
N SER A 328 8.32 -19.70 26.66
CA SER A 328 7.35 -19.34 27.71
C SER A 328 5.98 -19.02 27.15
N GLY A 329 5.90 -18.23 26.06
CA GLY A 329 4.66 -17.89 25.38
C GLY A 329 3.91 -19.14 24.89
N LEU A 330 4.61 -20.04 24.20
CA LEU A 330 4.05 -21.32 23.74
C LEU A 330 3.59 -22.20 24.90
N ALA A 331 4.34 -22.26 26.02
CA ALA A 331 3.92 -23.01 27.20
C ALA A 331 2.63 -22.44 27.81
N LYS A 332 2.48 -21.10 27.85
CA LYS A 332 1.23 -20.45 28.31
C LYS A 332 0.06 -20.73 27.37
N ILE A 333 0.27 -20.66 26.04
CA ILE A 333 -0.77 -21.00 25.04
C ILE A 333 -1.18 -22.46 25.17
N ASN A 334 -0.24 -23.41 25.30
CA ASN A 334 -0.54 -24.83 25.48
C ASN A 334 -1.37 -25.10 26.75
N ARG A 335 -1.04 -24.43 27.87
CA ARG A 335 -1.85 -24.53 29.11
C ARG A 335 -3.25 -23.96 28.92
N TRP A 336 -3.37 -22.86 28.18
CA TRP A 336 -4.67 -22.27 27.83
C TRP A 336 -5.52 -23.24 26.96
N ILE A 337 -4.93 -23.83 25.93
CA ILE A 337 -5.59 -24.84 25.08
C ILE A 337 -6.11 -26.01 25.93
N LYS A 338 -5.25 -26.57 26.80
CA LYS A 338 -5.64 -27.68 27.70
C LYS A 338 -6.82 -27.29 28.61
N ARG A 339 -6.82 -26.06 29.13
CA ARG A 339 -7.89 -25.55 29.99
C ARG A 339 -9.20 -25.45 29.23
N VAL A 340 -9.20 -24.83 28.03
CA VAL A 340 -10.41 -24.67 27.22
C VAL A 340 -10.97 -26.04 26.79
N LYS A 341 -10.10 -26.99 26.42
CA LYS A 341 -10.55 -28.37 26.08
C LYS A 341 -11.17 -29.13 27.26
N LYS A 342 -10.84 -28.76 28.50
CA LYS A 342 -11.40 -29.36 29.72
C LYS A 342 -12.67 -28.64 30.19
N SER A 343 -13.02 -27.51 29.61
CA SER A 343 -14.20 -26.70 29.96
C SER A 343 -15.38 -27.02 29.06
N ASP A 344 -16.55 -26.58 29.47
CA ASP A 344 -17.78 -26.70 28.69
C ASP A 344 -17.90 -25.65 27.57
N SER A 345 -16.87 -24.83 27.37
CA SER A 345 -16.84 -23.73 26.40
C SER A 345 -16.61 -24.20 24.97
N THR A 346 -17.57 -24.90 24.39
CA THR A 346 -17.49 -25.47 23.02
C THR A 346 -17.40 -24.41 21.91
N CYS A 347 -17.72 -23.15 22.22
CA CYS A 347 -17.68 -22.07 21.23
C CYS A 347 -16.28 -21.87 20.60
N PHE A 348 -15.20 -22.24 21.28
CA PHE A 348 -13.83 -22.10 20.77
C PHE A 348 -13.31 -23.29 19.97
N ASN A 349 -14.09 -24.39 19.76
CA ASN A 349 -13.58 -25.59 19.11
C ASN A 349 -12.94 -25.33 17.74
N GLY A 350 -13.61 -24.54 16.88
CA GLY A 350 -13.05 -24.17 15.58
C GLY A 350 -11.78 -23.30 15.68
N PHE A 351 -11.73 -22.40 16.67
CA PHE A 351 -10.53 -21.58 16.90
C PHE A 351 -9.38 -22.45 17.44
N LEU A 352 -9.64 -23.42 18.30
CA LEU A 352 -8.59 -24.32 18.82
C LEU A 352 -7.89 -25.08 17.70
N ILE A 353 -8.64 -25.61 16.71
CA ILE A 353 -8.08 -26.28 15.53
C ILE A 353 -7.12 -25.33 14.77
N THR A 354 -7.59 -24.13 14.51
CA THR A 354 -6.78 -23.13 13.82
C THR A 354 -5.55 -22.72 14.64
N LEU A 355 -5.72 -22.50 15.94
CA LEU A 355 -4.60 -22.12 16.82
C LEU A 355 -3.55 -23.24 16.91
N GLU A 356 -3.96 -24.50 17.00
CA GLU A 356 -3.02 -25.63 17.03
C GLU A 356 -2.22 -25.74 15.74
N LYS A 357 -2.86 -25.52 14.59
CA LYS A 357 -2.21 -25.53 13.27
C LYS A 357 -1.14 -24.44 13.16
N TYR A 358 -1.43 -23.22 13.58
CA TYR A 358 -0.54 -22.06 13.41
C TYR A 358 0.26 -21.68 14.67
N LYS A 359 0.17 -22.50 15.72
CA LYS A 359 0.74 -22.20 17.04
C LYS A 359 2.21 -21.80 17.03
N THR A 360 3.03 -22.44 16.22
CA THR A 360 4.46 -22.13 16.10
C THR A 360 4.68 -20.72 15.60
N TYR A 361 3.91 -20.27 14.62
CA TYR A 361 3.98 -18.94 14.01
C TYR A 361 3.38 -17.87 14.92
N VAL A 362 2.30 -18.18 15.64
CA VAL A 362 1.79 -17.33 16.72
C VAL A 362 2.85 -17.18 17.83
N GLY A 363 3.61 -18.25 18.11
CA GLY A 363 4.71 -18.22 19.06
C GLY A 363 5.88 -17.34 18.64
N ASN A 364 6.14 -17.18 17.34
CA ASN A 364 7.19 -16.28 16.83
C ASN A 364 6.96 -14.82 17.22
N TYR A 365 5.71 -14.39 17.40
CA TYR A 365 5.37 -13.06 17.91
C TYR A 365 6.08 -12.71 19.21
N PHE A 366 6.28 -13.68 20.12
CA PHE A 366 6.93 -13.42 21.40
C PHE A 366 8.44 -13.15 21.28
N LYS A 367 9.08 -13.50 20.16
CA LYS A 367 10.52 -13.28 19.95
C LYS A 367 10.85 -11.80 19.81
N ASN A 368 10.19 -11.11 18.87
CA ASN A 368 10.49 -9.73 18.51
C ASN A 368 9.29 -8.79 18.72
N ARG A 369 8.14 -9.33 19.10
CA ARG A 369 6.85 -8.61 19.19
C ARG A 369 6.51 -7.79 17.93
N SER A 370 7.10 -8.18 16.81
CA SER A 370 6.73 -7.61 15.52
C SER A 370 5.25 -7.87 15.29
N ASN A 371 4.52 -6.83 14.95
CA ASN A 371 3.09 -6.91 14.67
C ASN A 371 2.82 -6.30 13.29
N SER A 372 1.66 -6.60 12.77
CA SER A 372 1.16 -6.06 11.51
C SER A 372 0.43 -4.72 11.70
N GLY A 373 0.62 -4.02 12.80
CA GLY A 373 -0.07 -2.73 13.00
C GLY A 373 0.16 -1.76 11.84
N PHE A 374 1.35 -1.82 11.21
CA PHE A 374 1.64 -1.08 10.00
C PHE A 374 0.83 -1.60 8.79
N VAL A 375 0.57 -2.90 8.70
CA VAL A 375 -0.26 -3.53 7.64
C VAL A 375 -1.72 -3.11 7.81
N GLU A 376 -2.23 -3.08 9.06
CA GLU A 376 -3.59 -2.61 9.33
C GLU A 376 -3.76 -1.11 8.98
N GLY A 377 -2.79 -0.28 9.33
CA GLY A 377 -2.74 1.13 8.91
C GLY A 377 -2.74 1.26 7.39
N LEU A 378 -1.91 0.47 6.70
CA LEU A 378 -1.87 0.42 5.24
C LEU A 378 -3.22 -0.03 4.66
N ASN A 379 -3.86 -1.05 5.22
CA ASN A 379 -5.17 -1.52 4.77
C ASN A 379 -6.26 -0.43 4.88
N ASN A 380 -6.20 0.41 5.91
CA ASN A 380 -7.10 1.53 6.04
C ASN A 380 -6.83 2.60 4.97
N LEU A 381 -5.56 2.91 4.69
CA LEU A 381 -5.16 3.79 3.58
C LEU A 381 -5.65 3.26 2.24
N ILE A 382 -5.48 1.97 1.96
CA ILE A 382 -5.97 1.33 0.73
C ILE A 382 -7.49 1.47 0.58
N LYS A 383 -8.25 1.27 1.68
CA LYS A 383 -9.71 1.46 1.66
C LYS A 383 -10.09 2.92 1.34
N VAL A 384 -9.33 3.90 1.86
CA VAL A 384 -9.53 5.33 1.57
C VAL A 384 -9.21 5.61 0.11
N ALA A 385 -8.06 5.18 -0.40
CA ALA A 385 -7.65 5.35 -1.81
C ALA A 385 -8.68 4.76 -2.78
N LYS A 386 -9.16 3.54 -2.50
CA LYS A 386 -10.22 2.90 -3.31
C LYS A 386 -11.53 3.67 -3.30
N ARG A 387 -11.96 4.22 -2.17
CA ARG A 387 -13.19 5.02 -2.08
C ARG A 387 -13.05 6.34 -2.82
N ARG A 388 -11.92 7.02 -2.66
CA ARG A 388 -11.60 8.28 -3.36
C ARG A 388 -11.63 8.11 -4.88
N CYS A 389 -11.12 6.97 -5.39
CA CYS A 389 -11.10 6.67 -6.82
C CYS A 389 -12.38 5.95 -7.31
N TYR A 390 -13.47 5.94 -6.54
CA TYR A 390 -14.73 5.24 -6.88
C TYR A 390 -14.56 3.77 -7.28
N GLY A 391 -13.47 3.16 -6.86
CA GLY A 391 -13.05 1.80 -7.15
C GLY A 391 -11.77 1.74 -7.98
N ILE A 392 -10.95 0.74 -7.71
CA ILE A 392 -9.72 0.44 -8.46
C ILE A 392 -9.79 -1.03 -8.82
N PHE A 393 -9.67 -1.36 -10.11
CA PHE A 393 -9.87 -2.71 -10.61
C PHE A 393 -8.60 -3.36 -11.17
N LYS A 394 -7.51 -2.59 -11.33
CA LYS A 394 -6.22 -3.07 -11.82
C LYS A 394 -5.17 -3.01 -10.71
N THR A 395 -4.34 -4.03 -10.62
CA THR A 395 -3.23 -4.11 -9.67
C THR A 395 -2.23 -2.98 -9.85
N GLU A 396 -1.91 -2.68 -11.12
CA GLU A 396 -0.98 -1.62 -11.49
C GLU A 396 -1.47 -0.26 -11.00
N THR A 397 -2.75 0.05 -11.27
CA THR A 397 -3.36 1.30 -10.82
C THR A 397 -3.39 1.39 -9.29
N LEU A 398 -3.66 0.27 -8.59
CA LEU A 398 -3.62 0.24 -7.14
C LEU A 398 -2.21 0.51 -6.62
N PHE A 399 -1.21 -0.16 -7.18
CA PHE A 399 0.19 0.07 -6.82
C PHE A 399 0.59 1.53 -7.01
N GLN A 400 0.32 2.12 -8.18
CA GLN A 400 0.65 3.52 -8.50
C GLN A 400 -0.01 4.52 -7.53
N ARG A 401 -1.27 4.26 -7.15
CA ARG A 401 -1.98 5.10 -6.16
C ARG A 401 -1.37 5.01 -4.77
N LEU A 402 -1.04 3.81 -4.33
CA LEU A 402 -0.40 3.60 -3.03
C LEU A 402 1.01 4.19 -3.01
N TYR A 403 1.75 4.05 -4.09
CA TYR A 403 3.08 4.63 -4.25
C TYR A 403 3.04 6.16 -4.12
N LEU A 404 2.13 6.82 -4.84
CA LEU A 404 1.94 8.27 -4.75
C LEU A 404 1.51 8.72 -3.36
N ASP A 405 0.51 8.06 -2.76
CA ASP A 405 -0.02 8.45 -1.46
C ASP A 405 0.98 8.23 -0.31
N LEU A 406 1.90 7.26 -0.44
CA LEU A 406 2.88 6.93 0.59
C LEU A 406 4.24 7.63 0.40
N GLN A 407 4.71 7.75 -0.84
CA GLN A 407 6.08 8.19 -1.14
C GLN A 407 6.13 9.43 -2.02
N GLY A 408 4.98 9.87 -2.57
CA GLY A 408 4.94 10.94 -3.56
C GLY A 408 5.53 12.25 -3.05
N PHE A 409 5.33 12.62 -1.80
CA PHE A 409 5.91 13.84 -1.24
C PHE A 409 7.44 13.76 -1.08
N GLU A 410 7.97 12.58 -0.78
CA GLU A 410 9.42 12.40 -0.67
C GLU A 410 10.11 12.46 -2.04
N ILE A 411 9.42 12.03 -3.09
CA ILE A 411 9.98 11.89 -4.43
C ILE A 411 9.77 13.13 -5.29
N TYR A 412 8.60 13.77 -5.20
CA TYR A 412 8.16 14.83 -6.12
C TYR A 412 7.98 16.21 -5.46
N ALA A 413 8.06 16.35 -4.13
CA ALA A 413 7.86 17.63 -3.44
C ALA A 413 9.11 18.45 -3.27
#